data_f5c69ee43e6327aeee9eece6eef13be1
#
_entry.id   f5c69ee43e6327aeee9eece6eef13be1
#
_cell.length_a   1.000
_cell.length_b   1.000
_cell.length_c   1.000
_cell.angle_alpha   90.00
_cell.angle_beta   90.00
_cell.angle_gamma   90.00
#
_symmetry.space_group_name_H-M   'P 1'
#
loop_
_entity.id
_entity.type
_entity.pdbx_description
1 polymer ?
#
loop_
_entity_poly.entity_id
_entity_poly.type
_entity_poly.pdbx_seq_one_letter_code
_entity_poly.pdbx_strand_id
1 'polypeptide(L)'
;MRTAILATVLALSAVGARAAEPSLTGTWTLTAADDLHPDGSRTHGYGEAPKGRLIIDAAGRYSLQIFKSERARFASADKKKGTPAEFEGAVLGSSTHFGTVSVAADVLTFRIEAASFPNWEGTEQKRRYALKDDELSYQVPAAPDGTVPISVWKRVK
;
A
#
# COMPACT_ATOMS: atom_id res chain seq x y z
N MET A 1 75.47 8.33 4.03
CA MET A 1 74.17 9.01 4.29
C MET A 1 73.14 8.42 3.35
N ARG A 2 72.20 7.63 3.87
CA ARG A 2 71.09 7.02 3.08
C ARG A 2 69.78 7.73 3.46
N THR A 3 69.24 8.50 2.53
CA THR A 3 68.00 9.23 2.69
C THR A 3 66.79 8.29 2.37
N ALA A 4 65.97 7.98 3.37
CA ALA A 4 64.76 7.21 3.18
C ALA A 4 63.64 8.18 2.81
N ILE A 5 62.97 7.97 1.66
CA ILE A 5 61.80 8.70 1.21
C ILE A 5 60.58 7.92 1.70
N LEU A 6 59.80 8.53 2.60
CA LEU A 6 58.57 8.00 3.13
C LEU A 6 57.45 8.39 2.16
N ALA A 7 56.89 7.43 1.44
CA ALA A 7 55.72 7.66 0.57
C ALA A 7 54.45 7.48 1.38
N THR A 8 53.73 8.57 1.60
CA THR A 8 52.41 8.56 2.26
C THR A 8 51.32 8.23 1.21
N VAL A 9 50.74 7.05 1.33
CA VAL A 9 49.62 6.64 0.49
C VAL A 9 48.31 7.20 1.10
N LEU A 10 47.70 8.17 0.43
CA LEU A 10 46.41 8.72 0.80
C LEU A 10 45.31 7.78 0.26
N ALA A 11 44.67 7.01 1.13
CA ALA A 11 43.53 6.19 0.76
C ALA A 11 42.26 7.08 0.66
N LEU A 12 41.80 7.35 -0.56
CA LEU A 12 40.53 8.00 -0.81
C LEU A 12 39.40 6.98 -0.55
N SER A 13 38.72 7.10 0.57
CA SER A 13 37.49 6.34 0.85
C SER A 13 36.33 6.95 0.03
N ALA A 14 35.94 6.28 -1.05
CA ALA A 14 34.74 6.63 -1.79
C ALA A 14 33.52 6.28 -0.94
N VAL A 15 32.93 7.28 -0.30
CA VAL A 15 31.59 7.17 0.31
C VAL A 15 30.58 7.08 -0.85
N GLY A 16 30.15 5.88 -1.18
CA GLY A 16 29.10 5.67 -2.17
C GLY A 16 27.82 6.36 -1.70
N ALA A 17 27.35 7.37 -2.43
CA ALA A 17 26.05 7.98 -2.20
C ALA A 17 24.96 6.91 -2.42
N ARG A 18 24.36 6.43 -1.32
CA ARG A 18 23.18 5.57 -1.39
C ARG A 18 22.05 6.45 -1.93
N ALA A 19 21.47 6.05 -3.07
CA ALA A 19 20.29 6.71 -3.59
C ALA A 19 19.23 6.72 -2.48
N ALA A 20 18.64 7.89 -2.20
CA ALA A 20 17.58 7.99 -1.21
C ALA A 20 16.41 7.09 -1.65
N GLU A 21 15.93 6.24 -0.75
CA GLU A 21 14.72 5.44 -0.98
C GLU A 21 13.58 6.39 -1.36
N PRO A 22 12.77 6.04 -2.39
CA PRO A 22 11.71 6.92 -2.83
C PRO A 22 10.70 7.12 -1.71
N SER A 23 10.44 8.38 -1.33
CA SER A 23 9.52 8.70 -0.25
C SER A 23 8.08 8.43 -0.66
N LEU A 24 7.39 7.60 0.11
CA LEU A 24 5.95 7.37 -0.01
C LEU A 24 5.11 8.32 0.85
N THR A 25 5.76 9.21 1.62
CA THR A 25 5.08 10.22 2.44
C THR A 25 4.18 11.10 1.59
N GLY A 26 2.97 11.34 2.06
CA GLY A 26 1.98 12.17 1.39
C GLY A 26 0.58 11.57 1.38
N THR A 27 -0.25 12.18 0.56
CA THR A 27 -1.64 11.76 0.35
C THR A 27 -1.79 11.17 -1.06
N TRP A 28 -2.49 10.07 -1.14
CA TRP A 28 -2.71 9.31 -2.36
C TRP A 28 -4.20 9.04 -2.56
N THR A 29 -4.69 9.22 -3.78
CA THR A 29 -6.06 8.87 -4.19
C THR A 29 -6.02 7.55 -4.94
N LEU A 30 -6.93 6.63 -4.61
CA LEU A 30 -7.08 5.36 -5.32
C LEU A 30 -7.58 5.61 -6.74
N THR A 31 -6.96 4.94 -7.72
CA THR A 31 -7.37 4.98 -9.13
C THR A 31 -7.82 3.61 -9.63
N ALA A 32 -7.34 2.52 -9.03
CA ALA A 32 -7.80 1.17 -9.33
C ALA A 32 -7.61 0.24 -8.11
N ALA A 33 -8.54 -0.71 -7.96
CA ALA A 33 -8.44 -1.83 -7.02
C ALA A 33 -9.01 -3.06 -7.73
N ASP A 34 -8.13 -3.81 -8.38
CA ASP A 34 -8.46 -4.84 -9.36
C ASP A 34 -7.88 -6.19 -8.93
N ASP A 35 -8.38 -7.24 -9.56
CA ASP A 35 -7.87 -8.59 -9.44
C ASP A 35 -7.24 -9.01 -10.78
N LEU A 36 -5.96 -9.37 -10.73
CA LEU A 36 -5.22 -9.92 -11.87
C LEU A 36 -5.27 -11.44 -11.81
N HIS A 37 -5.82 -12.07 -12.84
CA HIS A 37 -5.98 -13.51 -12.94
C HIS A 37 -4.77 -14.18 -13.59
N PRO A 38 -4.55 -15.50 -13.37
CA PRO A 38 -3.41 -16.23 -13.93
C PRO A 38 -3.35 -16.23 -15.47
N ASP A 39 -4.50 -16.08 -16.14
CA ASP A 39 -4.59 -15.97 -17.60
C ASP A 39 -4.23 -14.57 -18.13
N GLY A 40 -3.88 -13.64 -17.23
CA GLY A 40 -3.56 -12.25 -17.55
C GLY A 40 -4.77 -11.34 -17.68
N SER A 41 -5.99 -11.85 -17.54
CA SER A 41 -7.18 -11.03 -17.50
C SER A 41 -7.25 -10.23 -16.19
N ARG A 42 -8.01 -9.12 -16.21
CA ARG A 42 -8.20 -8.23 -15.06
C ARG A 42 -9.69 -8.02 -14.82
N THR A 43 -10.12 -8.14 -13.58
CA THR A 43 -11.47 -7.79 -13.16
C THR A 43 -11.44 -6.65 -12.14
N HIS A 44 -12.46 -5.80 -12.18
CA HIS A 44 -12.59 -4.64 -11.30
C HIS A 44 -13.34 -5.03 -10.01
N GLY A 45 -12.64 -5.74 -9.10
CA GLY A 45 -13.23 -6.25 -7.85
C GLY A 45 -13.90 -5.18 -6.98
N TYR A 46 -13.41 -3.93 -7.09
CA TYR A 46 -13.99 -2.76 -6.42
C TYR A 46 -14.77 -1.83 -7.38
N GLY A 47 -15.05 -2.28 -8.62
CA GLY A 47 -15.73 -1.53 -9.66
C GLY A 47 -14.82 -0.60 -10.44
N GLU A 48 -15.37 0.02 -11.51
CA GLU A 48 -14.61 0.84 -12.47
C GLU A 48 -14.01 2.12 -11.89
N ALA A 49 -14.63 2.70 -10.87
CA ALA A 49 -14.19 3.95 -10.24
C ALA A 49 -14.20 3.82 -8.70
N PRO A 50 -13.33 2.95 -8.12
CA PRO A 50 -13.28 2.76 -6.69
C PRO A 50 -12.87 4.06 -6.00
N LYS A 51 -13.28 4.23 -4.75
CA LYS A 51 -12.93 5.39 -3.94
C LYS A 51 -11.94 4.97 -2.87
N GLY A 52 -10.90 5.77 -2.65
CA GLY A 52 -9.94 5.45 -1.60
C GLY A 52 -8.97 6.58 -1.33
N ARG A 53 -8.39 6.50 -0.15
CA ARG A 53 -7.35 7.39 0.32
C ARG A 53 -6.30 6.59 1.07
N LEU A 54 -5.03 6.85 0.73
CA LEU A 54 -3.90 6.41 1.52
C LEU A 54 -3.14 7.67 1.96
N ILE A 55 -2.92 7.82 3.25
CA ILE A 55 -2.12 8.90 3.82
C ILE A 55 -0.96 8.25 4.55
N ILE A 56 0.25 8.71 4.28
CA ILE A 56 1.48 8.29 4.96
C ILE A 56 2.19 9.53 5.47
N ASP A 57 2.42 9.61 6.78
CA ASP A 57 3.16 10.72 7.37
C ASP A 57 4.69 10.50 7.36
N ALA A 58 5.45 11.51 7.75
CA ALA A 58 6.91 11.46 7.80
C ALA A 58 7.46 10.45 8.83
N ALA A 59 6.66 10.02 9.79
CA ALA A 59 7.02 9.00 10.78
C ALA A 59 6.65 7.58 10.30
N GLY A 60 6.10 7.43 9.08
CA GLY A 60 5.66 6.15 8.54
C GLY A 60 4.31 5.68 9.10
N ARG A 61 3.55 6.53 9.79
CA ARG A 61 2.18 6.18 10.17
C ARG A 61 1.29 6.34 8.96
N TYR A 62 0.36 5.41 8.78
CA TYR A 62 -0.55 5.45 7.63
C TYR A 62 -2.00 5.24 8.03
N SER A 63 -2.90 5.70 7.17
CA SER A 63 -4.31 5.36 7.15
C SER A 63 -4.71 5.05 5.72
N LEU A 64 -5.35 3.91 5.50
CA LEU A 64 -5.77 3.43 4.20
C LEU A 64 -7.27 3.14 4.21
N GLN A 65 -7.95 3.62 3.18
CA GLN A 65 -9.37 3.35 2.95
C GLN A 65 -9.60 3.04 1.48
N ILE A 66 -10.29 1.94 1.21
CA ILE A 66 -10.76 1.52 -0.11
C ILE A 66 -12.24 1.21 -0.02
N PHE A 67 -13.02 1.73 -0.94
CA PHE A 67 -14.45 1.49 -1.06
C PHE A 67 -14.82 1.16 -2.50
N LYS A 68 -15.74 0.24 -2.69
CA LYS A 68 -16.33 -0.03 -4.01
C LYS A 68 -16.92 1.23 -4.61
N SER A 69 -16.86 1.33 -5.95
CA SER A 69 -17.47 2.44 -6.71
C SER A 69 -18.97 2.55 -6.43
N GLU A 70 -19.64 1.42 -6.34
CA GLU A 70 -21.06 1.33 -6.02
C GLU A 70 -21.25 0.59 -4.71
N ARG A 71 -21.98 1.21 -3.82
CA ARG A 71 -22.37 0.65 -2.52
C ARG A 71 -23.82 0.99 -2.27
N ALA A 72 -24.65 -0.04 -2.05
CA ALA A 72 -26.05 0.14 -1.70
C ALA A 72 -26.17 0.96 -0.40
N ARG A 73 -27.13 1.87 -0.36
CA ARG A 73 -27.49 2.57 0.87
C ARG A 73 -28.35 1.67 1.73
N PHE A 74 -28.20 1.78 3.04
CA PHE A 74 -29.14 1.17 3.98
C PHE A 74 -30.53 1.76 3.81
N ALA A 75 -31.55 0.93 3.88
CA ALA A 75 -32.92 1.38 3.84
C ALA A 75 -33.28 2.25 5.06
N SER A 76 -32.69 1.93 6.22
CA SER A 76 -32.79 2.72 7.45
C SER A 76 -31.65 3.74 7.57
N ALA A 77 -31.96 4.95 8.04
CA ALA A 77 -30.93 5.91 8.46
C ALA A 77 -30.20 5.48 9.75
N ASP A 78 -30.77 4.54 10.52
CA ASP A 78 -30.13 3.95 11.69
C ASP A 78 -29.30 2.72 11.27
N LYS A 79 -27.98 2.84 11.32
CA LYS A 79 -27.08 1.74 10.93
C LYS A 79 -27.23 0.47 11.78
N LYS A 80 -27.91 0.53 12.94
CA LYS A 80 -28.21 -0.63 13.76
C LYS A 80 -29.40 -1.44 13.27
N LYS A 81 -30.18 -0.89 12.32
CA LYS A 81 -31.40 -1.49 11.77
C LYS A 81 -31.22 -2.00 10.33
N GLY A 82 -29.98 -2.25 9.91
CA GLY A 82 -29.71 -2.85 8.62
C GLY A 82 -30.10 -4.33 8.56
N THR A 83 -30.37 -4.80 7.37
CA THR A 83 -30.54 -6.23 7.09
C THR A 83 -29.15 -6.94 7.06
N PRO A 84 -29.09 -8.27 7.23
CA PRO A 84 -27.83 -9.01 7.04
C PRO A 84 -27.14 -8.73 5.71
N ALA A 85 -27.87 -8.66 4.60
CA ALA A 85 -27.32 -8.37 3.26
C ALA A 85 -26.75 -6.96 3.15
N GLU A 86 -27.37 -5.95 3.81
CA GLU A 86 -26.84 -4.59 3.85
C GLU A 86 -25.52 -4.52 4.65
N PHE A 87 -25.45 -5.22 5.78
CA PHE A 87 -24.21 -5.31 6.57
C PHE A 87 -23.11 -6.05 5.80
N GLU A 88 -23.42 -7.19 5.18
CA GLU A 88 -22.49 -7.93 4.34
C GLU A 88 -21.96 -7.05 3.20
N GLY A 89 -22.83 -6.40 2.46
CA GLY A 89 -22.46 -5.49 1.38
C GLY A 89 -21.60 -4.32 1.85
N ALA A 90 -21.84 -3.78 3.04
CA ALA A 90 -21.05 -2.71 3.61
C ALA A 90 -19.64 -3.20 3.99
N VAL A 91 -19.50 -4.39 4.56
CA VAL A 91 -18.21 -5.00 4.93
C VAL A 91 -17.42 -5.38 3.68
N LEU A 92 -17.99 -6.17 2.78
CA LEU A 92 -17.32 -6.62 1.54
C LEU A 92 -17.07 -5.49 0.54
N GLY A 93 -17.78 -4.37 0.68
CA GLY A 93 -17.60 -3.16 -0.12
C GLY A 93 -16.57 -2.19 0.44
N SER A 94 -15.83 -2.56 1.48
CA SER A 94 -14.83 -1.69 2.09
C SER A 94 -13.61 -2.49 2.57
N SER A 95 -12.43 -1.85 2.49
CA SER A 95 -11.19 -2.35 3.06
C SER A 95 -10.49 -1.16 3.70
N THR A 96 -10.43 -1.13 5.02
CA THR A 96 -9.84 -0.01 5.75
C THR A 96 -8.92 -0.51 6.86
N HIS A 97 -7.78 0.11 7.01
CA HIS A 97 -6.86 -0.17 8.10
C HIS A 97 -5.87 0.99 8.31
N PHE A 98 -5.29 1.05 9.48
CA PHE A 98 -4.22 1.99 9.80
C PHE A 98 -3.15 1.34 10.68
N GLY A 99 -2.01 2.00 10.81
CA GLY A 99 -0.87 1.54 11.58
C GLY A 99 0.42 2.19 11.09
N THR A 100 1.48 1.41 10.98
CA THR A 100 2.76 1.88 10.44
C THR A 100 3.14 1.15 9.16
N VAL A 101 3.83 1.84 8.26
CA VAL A 101 4.35 1.28 7.02
C VAL A 101 5.85 1.54 6.92
N SER A 102 6.59 0.54 6.46
CA SER A 102 8.02 0.66 6.14
C SER A 102 8.29 0.14 4.74
N VAL A 103 9.39 0.64 4.16
CA VAL A 103 9.86 0.27 2.82
C VAL A 103 11.21 -0.41 2.97
N ALA A 104 11.39 -1.53 2.29
CA ALA A 104 12.67 -2.19 2.13
C ALA A 104 12.76 -2.77 0.71
N ALA A 105 13.68 -2.25 -0.09
CA ALA A 105 13.81 -2.56 -1.52
C ALA A 105 12.46 -2.35 -2.26
N ASP A 106 11.87 -3.39 -2.84
CA ASP A 106 10.61 -3.38 -3.59
C ASP A 106 9.40 -3.82 -2.75
N VAL A 107 9.53 -3.85 -1.40
CA VAL A 107 8.50 -4.35 -0.49
C VAL A 107 8.04 -3.26 0.47
N LEU A 108 6.73 -3.04 0.51
CA LEU A 108 6.01 -2.36 1.57
C LEU A 108 5.65 -3.36 2.66
N THR A 109 5.89 -3.02 3.91
CA THR A 109 5.41 -3.78 5.06
C THR A 109 4.45 -2.92 5.87
N PHE A 110 3.18 -3.27 5.84
CA PHE A 110 2.14 -2.67 6.69
C PHE A 110 2.07 -3.44 7.99
N ARG A 111 2.26 -2.75 9.12
CA ARG A 111 1.96 -3.24 10.48
C ARG A 111 0.62 -2.67 10.88
N ILE A 112 -0.39 -3.52 10.91
CA ILE A 112 -1.78 -3.10 11.08
C ILE A 112 -2.12 -3.01 12.56
N GLU A 113 -2.52 -1.83 13.02
CA GLU A 113 -2.97 -1.59 14.40
C GLU A 113 -4.45 -1.87 14.56
N ALA A 114 -5.27 -1.40 13.60
CA ALA A 114 -6.70 -1.69 13.55
C ALA A 114 -7.21 -1.72 12.11
N ALA A 115 -8.27 -2.49 11.88
CA ALA A 115 -8.83 -2.73 10.55
C ALA A 115 -10.36 -2.90 10.57
N SER A 116 -11.01 -2.69 9.41
CA SER A 116 -12.43 -3.06 9.23
C SER A 116 -12.65 -4.57 9.23
N PHE A 117 -11.62 -5.35 8.95
CA PHE A 117 -11.61 -6.81 9.10
C PHE A 117 -10.73 -7.18 10.29
N PRO A 118 -11.31 -7.56 11.44
CA PRO A 118 -10.57 -7.74 12.70
C PRO A 118 -9.40 -8.72 12.63
N ASN A 119 -9.45 -9.71 11.74
CA ASN A 119 -8.38 -10.70 11.59
C ASN A 119 -7.05 -10.12 11.08
N TRP A 120 -7.06 -8.87 10.59
CA TRP A 120 -5.83 -8.19 10.18
C TRP A 120 -5.14 -7.45 11.32
N GLU A 121 -5.83 -7.19 12.42
CA GLU A 121 -5.28 -6.45 13.56
C GLU A 121 -4.10 -7.18 14.17
N GLY A 122 -3.04 -6.45 14.49
CA GLY A 122 -1.79 -6.99 15.02
C GLY A 122 -0.93 -7.76 14.01
N THR A 123 -1.31 -7.80 12.71
CA THR A 123 -0.55 -8.53 11.68
C THR A 123 0.40 -7.64 10.90
N GLU A 124 1.40 -8.27 10.28
CA GLU A 124 2.23 -7.67 9.24
C GLU A 124 1.79 -8.16 7.86
N GLN A 125 1.58 -7.22 6.95
CA GLN A 125 1.22 -7.53 5.57
C GLN A 125 2.25 -6.95 4.61
N LYS A 126 2.95 -7.82 3.88
CA LYS A 126 3.96 -7.44 2.89
C LYS A 126 3.34 -7.31 1.51
N ARG A 127 3.76 -6.30 0.76
CA ARG A 127 3.28 -5.99 -0.59
C ARG A 127 4.47 -5.67 -1.49
N ARG A 128 4.60 -6.34 -2.62
CA ARG A 128 5.47 -5.83 -3.68
C ARG A 128 4.89 -4.55 -4.23
N TYR A 129 5.71 -3.53 -4.40
CA TYR A 129 5.26 -2.24 -4.91
C TYR A 129 6.14 -1.74 -6.05
N ALA A 130 5.57 -0.85 -6.84
CA ALA A 130 6.28 0.00 -7.78
C ALA A 130 5.84 1.45 -7.57
N LEU A 131 6.80 2.36 -7.63
CA LEU A 131 6.57 3.80 -7.65
C LEU A 131 7.16 4.35 -8.94
N LYS A 132 6.31 4.94 -9.76
CA LYS A 132 6.72 5.62 -10.99
C LYS A 132 6.11 7.00 -11.00
N ASP A 133 6.95 8.01 -10.93
CA ASP A 133 6.54 9.39 -10.81
C ASP A 133 5.57 9.60 -9.62
N ASP A 134 4.34 10.01 -9.89
CA ASP A 134 3.27 10.21 -8.91
C ASP A 134 2.30 9.00 -8.82
N GLU A 135 2.66 7.84 -9.36
CA GLU A 135 1.85 6.63 -9.30
C GLU A 135 2.52 5.55 -8.44
N LEU A 136 1.81 5.12 -7.41
CA LEU A 136 2.16 4.00 -6.55
C LEU A 136 1.24 2.83 -6.87
N SER A 137 1.80 1.67 -7.18
CA SER A 137 1.05 0.42 -7.28
C SER A 137 1.63 -0.62 -6.33
N TYR A 138 0.77 -1.47 -5.76
CA TYR A 138 1.23 -2.62 -5.00
C TYR A 138 0.29 -3.81 -5.16
N GLN A 139 0.86 -5.01 -4.96
CA GLN A 139 0.18 -6.28 -5.10
C GLN A 139 0.04 -6.97 -3.74
N VAL A 140 -1.13 -7.53 -3.50
CA VAL A 140 -1.37 -8.47 -2.39
C VAL A 140 -0.79 -9.83 -2.81
N PRO A 141 -0.27 -10.66 -1.89
CA PRO A 141 0.10 -12.03 -2.22
C PRO A 141 -1.04 -12.78 -2.92
N ALA A 142 -0.69 -13.64 -3.88
CA ALA A 142 -1.67 -14.39 -4.64
C ALA A 142 -2.58 -15.22 -3.73
N ALA A 143 -3.87 -15.24 -4.04
CA ALA A 143 -4.84 -16.14 -3.46
C ALA A 143 -4.58 -17.60 -3.92
N PRO A 144 -5.21 -18.61 -3.27
CA PRO A 144 -5.00 -20.02 -3.65
C PRO A 144 -5.33 -20.35 -5.10
N ASP A 145 -6.23 -19.59 -5.74
CA ASP A 145 -6.59 -19.70 -7.16
C ASP A 145 -5.61 -18.98 -8.10
N GLY A 146 -4.56 -18.36 -7.55
CA GLY A 146 -3.57 -17.60 -8.29
C GLY A 146 -3.96 -16.16 -8.59
N THR A 147 -5.14 -15.71 -8.19
CA THR A 147 -5.58 -14.32 -8.34
C THR A 147 -4.73 -13.39 -7.47
N VAL A 148 -4.25 -12.28 -8.05
CA VAL A 148 -3.42 -11.27 -7.39
C VAL A 148 -4.19 -9.95 -7.30
N PRO A 149 -4.67 -9.56 -6.12
CA PRO A 149 -5.24 -8.22 -5.95
C PRO A 149 -4.17 -7.14 -6.10
N ILE A 150 -4.49 -6.09 -6.85
CA ILE A 150 -3.62 -4.96 -7.12
C ILE A 150 -4.32 -3.65 -6.77
N SER A 151 -3.61 -2.72 -6.15
CA SER A 151 -4.10 -1.36 -5.90
C SER A 151 -3.19 -0.36 -6.57
N VAL A 152 -3.80 0.64 -7.23
CA VAL A 152 -3.09 1.73 -7.91
C VAL A 152 -3.54 3.06 -7.32
N TRP A 153 -2.59 3.90 -7.02
CA TRP A 153 -2.77 5.17 -6.31
C TRP A 153 -2.07 6.30 -7.03
N LYS A 154 -2.68 7.46 -7.07
CA LYS A 154 -2.09 8.70 -7.58
C LYS A 154 -1.81 9.67 -6.44
N ARG A 155 -0.60 10.25 -6.43
CA ARG A 155 -0.23 11.26 -5.43
C ARG A 155 -1.08 12.50 -5.60
N VAL A 156 -1.58 13.02 -4.49
CA VAL A 156 -2.28 14.31 -4.44
C VAL A 156 -1.21 15.41 -4.38
N LYS A 157 -1.29 16.37 -5.29
CA LYS A 157 -0.43 17.56 -5.34
C LYS A 157 -1.00 18.67 -4.46
#